data_6bec7c7629d4ad35ac0642546eab5f4e
#
_entry.id   6bec7c7629d4ad35ac0642546eab5f4e
#
_cell.length_a   1.000
_cell.length_b   1.000
_cell.length_c   1.000
_cell.angle_alpha   90.00
_cell.angle_beta   90.00
_cell.angle_gamma   90.00
#
_symmetry.space_group_name_H-M   'P 1'
#
loop_
_entity.id
_entity.type
_entity.pdbx_description
1 polymer ?
#
loop_
_entity_poly.entity_id
_entity_poly.type
_entity_poly.pdbx_seq_one_letter_code
_entity_poly.pdbx_strand_id
1 'polypeptide(L)'
;NNAGVFNKQRQLTLDGHEMVFGVIHLASFLLTHKLLPNLKNAAPSRIIEINSEAHRFGGLNMKDLDWSKRPYIALQAYGAAKIAQLLTGLELAKRLEGSGVTVNMMHPGAVRTNIGMNNNFFYRFYSRYIIGWFLKDPLQSGKDIYYLAAAPELQSQTGKYFNQTNEEKPASYVMKEGRQEQVWERSLQIIQPYLGGTHEI
;
A
#
# COMPACT_ATOMS: atom_id res chain seq x y z
N ASN A 1 -7.61 2.48 -1.36
CA ASN A 1 -6.38 2.48 -2.16
C ASN A 1 -6.00 1.04 -2.55
N ASN A 2 -6.34 0.65 -3.78
CA ASN A 2 -6.16 -0.73 -4.25
C ASN A 2 -5.22 -0.84 -5.46
N ALA A 3 -4.95 0.25 -6.18
CA ALA A 3 -4.14 0.21 -7.38
C ALA A 3 -2.75 -0.39 -7.11
N GLY A 4 -2.31 -1.29 -7.98
CA GLY A 4 -1.02 -1.95 -7.83
C GLY A 4 -0.51 -2.55 -9.12
N VAL A 5 0.80 -2.58 -9.27
CA VAL A 5 1.52 -3.17 -10.40
C VAL A 5 2.67 -4.03 -9.90
N PHE A 6 3.09 -4.97 -10.73
CA PHE A 6 4.26 -5.80 -10.47
C PHE A 6 5.11 -5.89 -11.75
N ASN A 7 6.33 -5.40 -11.69
CA ASN A 7 7.24 -5.37 -12.83
C ASN A 7 8.47 -6.24 -12.57
N LYS A 8 8.82 -7.08 -13.54
CA LYS A 8 10.04 -7.92 -13.47
C LYS A 8 11.33 -7.13 -13.69
N GLN A 9 11.24 -6.02 -14.39
CA GLN A 9 12.35 -5.14 -14.69
C GLN A 9 12.05 -3.74 -14.17
N ARG A 10 13.09 -3.01 -13.80
CA ARG A 10 12.96 -1.62 -13.39
C ARG A 10 12.39 -0.78 -14.53
N GLN A 11 11.30 -0.11 -14.25
CA GLN A 11 10.68 0.90 -15.11
C GLN A 11 10.46 2.17 -14.31
N LEU A 12 10.41 3.30 -14.98
CA LEU A 12 10.14 4.59 -14.34
C LEU A 12 8.78 5.12 -14.76
N THR A 13 8.15 5.85 -13.85
CA THR A 13 7.02 6.73 -14.18
C THR A 13 7.48 7.92 -15.00
N LEU A 14 6.57 8.70 -15.56
CA LEU A 14 6.90 9.95 -16.23
C LEU A 14 7.62 10.95 -15.33
N ASP A 15 7.36 10.89 -14.03
CA ASP A 15 7.97 11.74 -13.01
C ASP A 15 9.34 11.21 -12.53
N GLY A 16 9.83 10.09 -13.09
CA GLY A 16 11.15 9.54 -12.80
C GLY A 16 11.22 8.60 -11.59
N HIS A 17 10.10 8.24 -10.97
CA HIS A 17 10.07 7.29 -9.86
C HIS A 17 9.98 5.84 -10.36
N GLU A 18 10.53 4.89 -9.56
CA GLU A 18 10.35 3.48 -9.86
C GLU A 18 8.84 3.14 -9.91
N MET A 19 8.43 2.47 -10.98
CA MET A 19 7.02 2.31 -11.34
C MET A 19 6.18 1.64 -10.24
N VAL A 20 6.70 0.60 -9.59
CA VAL A 20 5.96 -0.14 -8.55
C VAL A 20 5.80 0.72 -7.30
N PHE A 21 6.88 1.42 -6.90
CA PHE A 21 6.86 2.36 -5.78
C PHE A 21 5.96 3.57 -6.07
N GLY A 22 6.06 4.12 -7.28
CA GLY A 22 5.24 5.24 -7.73
C GLY A 22 3.75 4.94 -7.70
N VAL A 23 3.32 3.80 -8.27
CA VAL A 23 1.89 3.45 -8.37
C VAL A 23 1.33 2.98 -7.02
N ILE A 24 2.02 2.09 -6.31
CA ILE A 24 1.49 1.48 -5.09
C ILE A 24 1.52 2.46 -3.93
N HIS A 25 2.63 3.19 -3.78
CA HIS A 25 2.85 4.04 -2.61
C HIS A 25 2.62 5.52 -2.90
N LEU A 26 3.40 6.14 -3.79
CA LEU A 26 3.35 7.60 -3.96
C LEU A 26 2.00 8.08 -4.48
N ALA A 27 1.39 7.38 -5.43
CA ALA A 27 0.09 7.76 -5.98
C ALA A 27 -1.04 7.62 -4.95
N SER A 28 -1.07 6.53 -4.16
CA SER A 28 -2.06 6.35 -3.10
C SER A 28 -1.86 7.37 -1.97
N PHE A 29 -0.63 7.67 -1.62
CA PHE A 29 -0.27 8.65 -0.61
C PHE A 29 -0.69 10.07 -1.04
N LEU A 30 -0.41 10.47 -2.28
CA LEU A 30 -0.83 11.75 -2.85
C LEU A 30 -2.37 11.85 -2.93
N LEU A 31 -3.04 10.81 -3.44
CA LEU A 31 -4.51 10.78 -3.54
C LEU A 31 -5.15 10.96 -2.17
N THR A 32 -4.65 10.24 -1.18
CA THR A 32 -5.14 10.35 0.20
C THR A 32 -4.99 11.76 0.73
N HIS A 33 -3.83 12.40 0.56
CA HIS A 33 -3.62 13.79 0.98
C HIS A 33 -4.59 14.75 0.31
N LYS A 34 -4.82 14.62 -1.00
CA LYS A 34 -5.76 15.48 -1.72
C LYS A 34 -7.22 15.29 -1.28
N LEU A 35 -7.59 14.09 -0.85
CA LEU A 35 -8.96 13.79 -0.40
C LEU A 35 -9.17 14.02 1.11
N LEU A 36 -8.12 14.26 1.87
CA LEU A 36 -8.21 14.36 3.33
C LEU A 36 -9.20 15.42 3.83
N PRO A 37 -9.26 16.63 3.27
CA PRO A 37 -10.27 17.61 3.68
C PRO A 37 -11.72 17.09 3.51
N ASN A 38 -11.98 16.42 2.39
CA ASN A 38 -13.29 15.82 2.12
C ASN A 38 -13.61 14.68 3.08
N LEU A 39 -12.62 13.83 3.39
CA LEU A 39 -12.77 12.72 4.33
C LEU A 39 -13.04 13.22 5.75
N LYS A 40 -12.35 14.27 6.21
CA LYS A 40 -12.58 14.90 7.51
C LYS A 40 -14.00 15.53 7.57
N ASN A 41 -14.42 16.21 6.52
CA ASN A 41 -15.77 16.82 6.45
C ASN A 41 -16.90 15.77 6.40
N ALA A 42 -16.62 14.59 5.87
CA ALA A 42 -17.57 13.48 5.77
C ALA A 42 -17.43 12.45 6.92
N ALA A 43 -16.80 12.80 8.02
CA ALA A 43 -16.63 11.88 9.15
C ALA A 43 -18.00 11.42 9.71
N PRO A 44 -18.14 10.14 10.10
CA PRO A 44 -17.10 9.12 10.16
C PRO A 44 -16.74 8.56 8.77
N SER A 45 -15.46 8.54 8.45
CA SER A 45 -14.96 8.04 7.18
C SER A 45 -13.80 7.05 7.36
N ARG A 46 -13.52 6.23 6.32
CA ARG A 46 -12.53 5.17 6.40
C ARG A 46 -11.59 5.17 5.21
N ILE A 47 -10.31 4.97 5.47
CA ILE A 47 -9.27 4.74 4.48
C ILE A 47 -8.80 3.30 4.62
N ILE A 48 -8.92 2.52 3.55
CA ILE A 48 -8.44 1.14 3.51
C ILE A 48 -7.30 1.04 2.49
N GLU A 49 -6.10 0.71 2.98
CA GLU A 49 -4.91 0.47 2.15
C GLU A 49 -4.79 -1.02 1.83
N ILE A 50 -4.93 -1.40 0.57
CA ILE A 50 -4.75 -2.80 0.17
C ILE A 50 -3.26 -3.10 0.10
N ASN A 51 -2.78 -3.74 1.14
CA ASN A 51 -1.40 -4.13 1.34
C ASN A 51 -1.12 -5.57 0.83
N SER A 52 -0.05 -6.22 1.27
CA SER A 52 0.34 -7.58 0.87
C SER A 52 1.29 -8.20 1.89
N GLU A 53 1.28 -9.52 2.00
CA GLU A 53 2.34 -10.29 2.68
C GLU A 53 3.75 -10.01 2.12
N ALA A 54 3.84 -9.42 0.92
CA ALA A 54 5.12 -9.00 0.34
C ALA A 54 5.89 -7.99 1.20
N HIS A 55 5.25 -7.29 2.13
CA HIS A 55 5.94 -6.46 3.12
C HIS A 55 6.94 -7.26 3.98
N ARG A 56 6.78 -8.60 4.07
CA ARG A 56 7.69 -9.50 4.78
C ARG A 56 8.98 -9.81 4.02
N PHE A 57 9.06 -9.50 2.72
CA PHE A 57 10.24 -9.79 1.89
C PHE A 57 11.30 -8.68 1.87
N GLY A 58 11.03 -7.56 2.53
CA GLY A 58 11.99 -6.46 2.64
C GLY A 58 12.06 -5.59 1.41
N GLY A 59 13.23 -5.00 1.19
CA GLY A 59 13.53 -4.20 0.00
C GLY A 59 13.53 -2.69 0.19
N LEU A 60 12.84 -2.14 1.19
CA LEU A 60 12.79 -0.70 1.41
C LEU A 60 14.15 -0.14 1.85
N ASN A 61 14.72 0.71 1.00
CA ASN A 61 15.96 1.43 1.26
C ASN A 61 15.71 2.93 1.03
N MET A 62 15.71 3.71 2.09
CA MET A 62 15.44 5.16 2.05
C MET A 62 16.47 5.96 1.25
N LYS A 63 17.69 5.42 1.04
CA LYS A 63 18.75 6.05 0.25
C LYS A 63 18.65 5.75 -1.25
N ASP A 64 17.78 4.80 -1.65
CA ASP A 64 17.62 4.35 -3.03
C ASP A 64 16.22 3.76 -3.24
N LEU A 65 15.20 4.63 -3.16
CA LEU A 65 13.79 4.25 -3.35
C LEU A 65 13.52 3.82 -4.80
N ASP A 66 14.20 4.43 -5.75
CA ASP A 66 14.00 4.21 -7.19
C ASP A 66 14.89 3.11 -7.76
N TRP A 67 15.60 2.35 -6.92
CA TRP A 67 16.47 1.24 -7.35
C TRP A 67 17.51 1.64 -8.41
N SER A 68 18.08 2.84 -8.29
CA SER A 68 19.05 3.37 -9.22
C SER A 68 20.50 2.96 -8.92
N LYS A 69 20.77 2.54 -7.68
CA LYS A 69 22.12 2.25 -7.15
C LYS A 69 22.35 0.78 -6.80
N ARG A 70 21.38 -0.08 -7.07
CA ARG A 70 21.43 -1.51 -6.73
C ARG A 70 20.70 -2.36 -7.80
N PRO A 71 21.00 -3.67 -7.92
CA PRO A 71 20.28 -4.56 -8.81
C PRO A 71 18.78 -4.57 -8.49
N TYR A 72 17.94 -4.54 -9.53
CA TYR A 72 16.50 -4.59 -9.38
C TYR A 72 16.04 -6.03 -9.11
N ILE A 73 15.42 -6.23 -7.97
CA ILE A 73 14.82 -7.51 -7.58
C ILE A 73 13.31 -7.28 -7.42
N ALA A 74 12.54 -7.76 -8.40
CA ALA A 74 11.11 -7.47 -8.54
C ALA A 74 10.29 -7.70 -7.26
N LEU A 75 10.51 -8.81 -6.56
CA LEU A 75 9.79 -9.13 -5.33
C LEU A 75 10.16 -8.17 -4.18
N GLN A 76 11.43 -7.76 -4.10
CA GLN A 76 11.85 -6.77 -3.11
C GLN A 76 11.38 -5.35 -3.47
N ALA A 77 11.30 -4.99 -4.76
CA ALA A 77 10.74 -3.70 -5.19
C ALA A 77 9.25 -3.62 -4.82
N TYR A 78 8.51 -4.68 -5.08
CA TYR A 78 7.12 -4.79 -4.66
C TYR A 78 6.98 -4.76 -3.13
N GLY A 79 7.82 -5.51 -2.42
CA GLY A 79 7.87 -5.49 -0.95
C GLY A 79 8.19 -4.10 -0.39
N ALA A 80 9.13 -3.37 -1.00
CA ALA A 80 9.50 -2.01 -0.61
C ALA A 80 8.31 -1.04 -0.70
N ALA A 81 7.56 -1.09 -1.81
CA ALA A 81 6.37 -0.27 -1.98
C ALA A 81 5.28 -0.61 -0.94
N LYS A 82 5.07 -1.91 -0.65
CA LYS A 82 4.11 -2.36 0.36
C LYS A 82 4.53 -2.02 1.79
N ILE A 83 5.84 -2.03 2.09
CA ILE A 83 6.36 -1.53 3.38
C ILE A 83 6.10 -0.03 3.51
N ALA A 84 6.41 0.76 2.48
CA ALA A 84 6.19 2.20 2.52
C ALA A 84 4.70 2.53 2.71
N GLN A 85 3.82 1.90 1.94
CA GLN A 85 2.36 2.04 2.08
C GLN A 85 1.88 1.67 3.49
N LEU A 86 2.38 0.58 4.08
CA LEU A 86 2.06 0.15 5.44
C LEU A 86 2.48 1.19 6.48
N LEU A 87 3.75 1.62 6.41
CA LEU A 87 4.31 2.55 7.40
C LEU A 87 3.65 3.92 7.36
N THR A 88 3.38 4.45 6.16
CA THR A 88 2.67 5.73 6.02
C THR A 88 1.19 5.62 6.39
N GLY A 89 0.54 4.47 6.17
CA GLY A 89 -0.82 4.22 6.64
C GLY A 89 -0.91 4.20 8.17
N LEU A 90 0.05 3.57 8.84
CA LEU A 90 0.15 3.57 10.31
C LEU A 90 0.43 4.97 10.86
N GLU A 91 1.31 5.72 10.22
CA GLU A 91 1.61 7.11 10.62
C GLU A 91 0.39 8.02 10.41
N LEU A 92 -0.31 7.87 9.28
CA LEU A 92 -1.54 8.60 9.00
C LEU A 92 -2.63 8.31 10.03
N ALA A 93 -2.77 7.06 10.47
CA ALA A 93 -3.71 6.68 11.51
C ALA A 93 -3.50 7.45 12.83
N LYS A 94 -2.23 7.63 13.22
CA LYS A 94 -1.86 8.43 14.40
C LYS A 94 -2.20 9.92 14.20
N ARG A 95 -1.83 10.47 13.04
CA ARG A 95 -2.05 11.89 12.72
C ARG A 95 -3.54 12.27 12.61
N LEU A 96 -4.39 11.29 12.32
CA LEU A 96 -5.85 11.46 12.21
C LEU A 96 -6.60 11.08 13.49
N GLU A 97 -5.91 10.82 14.59
CA GLU A 97 -6.55 10.54 15.87
C GLU A 97 -7.52 11.68 16.27
N GLY A 98 -8.73 11.31 16.65
CA GLY A 98 -9.78 12.29 17.03
C GLY A 98 -10.49 12.97 15.84
N SER A 99 -10.06 12.77 14.59
CA SER A 99 -10.67 13.42 13.42
C SER A 99 -11.96 12.75 12.92
N GLY A 100 -12.28 11.55 13.41
CA GLY A 100 -13.37 10.72 12.90
C GLY A 100 -13.02 9.98 11.59
N VAL A 101 -11.78 10.08 11.11
CA VAL A 101 -11.27 9.33 9.95
C VAL A 101 -10.40 8.18 10.45
N THR A 102 -10.73 6.95 10.09
CA THR A 102 -9.93 5.77 10.43
C THR A 102 -9.11 5.28 9.24
N VAL A 103 -7.92 4.74 9.52
CA VAL A 103 -6.99 4.22 8.50
C VAL A 103 -6.60 2.81 8.88
N ASN A 104 -6.90 1.85 8.02
CA ASN A 104 -6.51 0.46 8.23
C ASN A 104 -5.87 -0.12 6.97
N MET A 105 -4.97 -1.07 7.17
CA MET A 105 -4.28 -1.78 6.12
C MET A 105 -4.75 -3.22 6.08
N MET A 106 -4.89 -3.79 4.89
CA MET A 106 -5.27 -5.19 4.77
C MET A 106 -4.50 -5.93 3.67
N HIS A 107 -4.24 -7.19 3.91
CA HIS A 107 -3.79 -8.15 2.91
C HIS A 107 -4.98 -9.05 2.52
N PRO A 108 -5.40 -9.07 1.24
CA PRO A 108 -6.59 -9.80 0.82
C PRO A 108 -6.37 -11.32 0.63
N GLY A 109 -5.21 -11.82 1.03
CA GLY A 109 -4.79 -13.19 0.72
C GLY A 109 -4.13 -13.29 -0.66
N ALA A 110 -3.79 -14.50 -1.07
CA ALA A 110 -3.34 -14.77 -2.44
C ALA A 110 -4.56 -14.81 -3.36
N VAL A 111 -4.81 -13.72 -4.09
CA VAL A 111 -5.99 -13.52 -4.93
C VAL A 111 -5.65 -13.73 -6.40
N ARG A 112 -6.56 -14.33 -7.16
CA ARG A 112 -6.46 -14.41 -8.61
C ARG A 112 -6.69 -13.01 -9.19
N THR A 113 -5.61 -12.29 -9.49
CA THR A 113 -5.64 -10.94 -10.05
C THR A 113 -4.87 -10.86 -11.37
N ASN A 114 -5.06 -9.77 -12.10
CA ASN A 114 -4.27 -9.47 -13.29
C ASN A 114 -2.91 -8.83 -12.97
N ILE A 115 -2.54 -8.72 -11.70
CA ILE A 115 -1.26 -8.13 -11.30
C ILE A 115 -0.10 -8.93 -11.91
N GLY A 116 0.82 -8.26 -12.59
CA GLY A 116 1.94 -8.91 -13.29
C GLY A 116 1.59 -9.53 -14.65
N MET A 117 0.35 -9.43 -15.15
CA MET A 117 -0.03 -9.93 -16.47
C MET A 117 0.64 -9.19 -17.63
N ASN A 118 1.26 -8.04 -17.38
CA ASN A 118 2.10 -7.32 -18.35
C ASN A 118 3.48 -7.97 -18.58
N ASN A 119 3.80 -9.04 -17.84
CA ASN A 119 5.01 -9.81 -18.02
C ASN A 119 4.87 -10.82 -19.18
N ASN A 120 5.97 -11.49 -19.55
CA ASN A 120 6.04 -12.37 -20.70
C ASN A 120 5.08 -13.58 -20.64
N PHE A 121 4.85 -14.23 -21.78
CA PHE A 121 3.92 -15.34 -21.96
C PHE A 121 4.12 -16.50 -20.95
N PHE A 122 5.34 -16.91 -20.67
CA PHE A 122 5.64 -18.00 -19.72
C PHE A 122 5.20 -17.68 -18.27
N TYR A 123 5.38 -16.42 -17.85
CA TYR A 123 4.92 -16.00 -16.52
C TYR A 123 3.39 -15.98 -16.44
N ARG A 124 2.72 -15.53 -17.51
CA ARG A 124 1.25 -15.54 -17.59
C ARG A 124 0.70 -16.96 -17.54
N PHE A 125 1.33 -17.89 -18.28
CA PHE A 125 0.96 -19.31 -18.28
C PHE A 125 1.16 -19.93 -16.88
N TYR A 126 2.35 -19.78 -16.30
CA TYR A 126 2.67 -20.28 -14.96
C TYR A 126 1.75 -19.70 -13.88
N SER A 127 1.52 -18.39 -13.88
CA SER A 127 0.62 -17.70 -12.95
C SER A 127 -0.83 -18.19 -13.11
N ARG A 128 -1.30 -18.38 -14.35
CA ARG A 128 -2.69 -18.75 -14.62
C ARG A 128 -2.99 -20.23 -14.33
N TYR A 129 -2.07 -21.12 -14.68
CA TYR A 129 -2.36 -22.58 -14.66
C TYR A 129 -1.74 -23.31 -13.46
N ILE A 130 -0.68 -22.80 -12.86
CA ILE A 130 -0.01 -23.46 -11.74
C ILE A 130 -0.37 -22.78 -10.42
N ILE A 131 -0.24 -21.46 -10.32
CA ILE A 131 -0.58 -20.72 -9.10
C ILE A 131 -2.10 -20.49 -8.98
N GLY A 132 -2.78 -20.33 -10.10
CA GLY A 132 -4.21 -19.97 -10.15
C GLY A 132 -5.16 -20.92 -9.39
N TRP A 133 -4.80 -22.18 -9.22
CA TRP A 133 -5.57 -23.16 -8.44
C TRP A 133 -5.53 -22.89 -6.92
N PHE A 134 -4.49 -22.23 -6.45
CA PHE A 134 -4.31 -21.88 -5.03
C PHE A 134 -4.76 -20.45 -4.71
N LEU A 135 -5.20 -19.70 -5.72
CA LEU A 135 -5.60 -18.32 -5.55
C LEU A 135 -7.09 -18.22 -5.23
N LYS A 136 -7.43 -17.35 -4.29
CA LYS A 136 -8.79 -17.04 -3.89
C LYS A 136 -9.58 -16.39 -5.02
N ASP A 137 -10.91 -16.57 -4.94
CA ASP A 137 -11.86 -15.86 -5.78
C ASP A 137 -11.77 -14.34 -5.49
N PRO A 138 -11.62 -13.49 -6.51
CA PRO A 138 -11.68 -12.04 -6.36
C PRO A 138 -12.93 -11.54 -5.63
N LEU A 139 -14.07 -12.22 -5.81
CA LEU A 139 -15.33 -11.87 -5.13
C LEU A 139 -15.21 -12.00 -3.61
N GLN A 140 -14.52 -13.05 -3.11
CA GLN A 140 -14.31 -13.20 -1.67
C GLN A 140 -13.44 -12.06 -1.13
N SER A 141 -12.37 -11.70 -1.83
CA SER A 141 -11.53 -10.56 -1.44
C SER A 141 -12.29 -9.24 -1.47
N GLY A 142 -13.20 -9.07 -2.43
CA GLY A 142 -14.12 -7.94 -2.48
C GLY A 142 -15.03 -7.86 -1.25
N LYS A 143 -15.54 -9.01 -0.78
CA LYS A 143 -16.34 -9.08 0.47
C LYS A 143 -15.52 -8.74 1.70
N ASP A 144 -14.25 -9.19 1.77
CA ASP A 144 -13.36 -8.89 2.87
C ASP A 144 -13.05 -7.37 2.92
N ILE A 145 -12.81 -6.74 1.76
CA ILE A 145 -12.61 -5.29 1.65
C ILE A 145 -13.88 -4.54 2.07
N TYR A 146 -15.04 -4.99 1.58
CA TYR A 146 -16.34 -4.39 1.94
C TYR A 146 -16.58 -4.46 3.46
N TYR A 147 -16.29 -5.60 4.08
CA TYR A 147 -16.38 -5.74 5.53
C TYR A 147 -15.53 -4.69 6.26
N LEU A 148 -14.25 -4.53 5.88
CA LEU A 148 -13.40 -3.52 6.51
C LEU A 148 -13.92 -2.09 6.27
N ALA A 149 -14.51 -1.85 5.11
CA ALA A 149 -15.01 -0.53 4.74
C ALA A 149 -16.36 -0.18 5.42
N ALA A 150 -17.22 -1.17 5.69
CA ALA A 150 -18.62 -0.93 6.06
C ALA A 150 -19.07 -1.49 7.40
N ALA A 151 -18.35 -2.48 7.99
CA ALA A 151 -18.77 -3.14 9.23
C ALA A 151 -18.85 -2.12 10.40
N PRO A 152 -20.00 -2.06 11.12
CA PRO A 152 -20.19 -1.11 12.20
C PRO A 152 -19.18 -1.28 13.35
N GLU A 153 -18.84 -2.52 13.68
CA GLU A 153 -17.89 -2.86 14.75
C GLU A 153 -16.45 -2.38 14.49
N LEU A 154 -16.13 -2.03 13.25
CA LEU A 154 -14.82 -1.49 12.87
C LEU A 154 -14.82 0.06 12.79
N GLN A 155 -15.93 0.72 13.14
CA GLN A 155 -16.08 2.16 12.94
C GLN A 155 -15.02 3.00 13.68
N SER A 156 -14.60 2.57 14.85
CA SER A 156 -13.59 3.26 15.67
C SER A 156 -12.18 2.63 15.59
N GLN A 157 -12.05 1.53 14.83
CA GLN A 157 -10.74 0.87 14.72
C GLN A 157 -9.86 1.58 13.70
N THR A 158 -8.67 1.98 14.14
CA THR A 158 -7.67 2.65 13.29
C THR A 158 -6.27 2.12 13.57
N GLY A 159 -5.36 2.23 12.59
CA GLY A 159 -3.97 1.79 12.74
C GLY A 159 -3.79 0.28 12.79
N LYS A 160 -4.76 -0.50 12.28
CA LYS A 160 -4.73 -1.95 12.30
C LYS A 160 -4.28 -2.51 10.95
N TYR A 161 -3.61 -3.67 11.03
CA TYR A 161 -3.30 -4.50 9.86
C TYR A 161 -4.14 -5.77 9.91
N PHE A 162 -4.77 -6.10 8.80
CA PHE A 162 -5.64 -7.27 8.68
C PHE A 162 -5.11 -8.25 7.64
N ASN A 163 -5.15 -9.52 7.97
CA ASN A 163 -5.09 -10.61 6.99
C ASN A 163 -6.53 -11.01 6.68
N GLN A 164 -7.03 -10.55 5.54
CA GLN A 164 -8.45 -10.61 5.19
C GLN A 164 -9.29 -9.81 6.21
N THR A 165 -10.08 -10.49 7.03
CA THR A 165 -10.91 -9.88 8.09
C THR A 165 -10.32 -10.04 9.49
N ASN A 166 -9.21 -10.76 9.63
CA ASN A 166 -8.59 -11.03 10.94
C ASN A 166 -7.47 -10.05 11.22
N GLU A 167 -7.48 -9.41 12.39
CA GLU A 167 -6.37 -8.57 12.82
C GLU A 167 -5.09 -9.40 12.95
N GLU A 168 -4.00 -8.89 12.38
CA GLU A 168 -2.68 -9.53 12.39
C GLU A 168 -1.59 -8.48 12.67
N LYS A 169 -0.47 -8.90 13.23
CA LYS A 169 0.68 -8.01 13.42
C LYS A 169 1.54 -7.97 12.15
N PRO A 170 1.91 -6.78 11.68
CA PRO A 170 2.92 -6.65 10.63
C PRO A 170 4.26 -7.30 11.01
N ALA A 171 5.13 -7.55 10.04
CA ALA A 171 6.47 -8.07 10.31
C ALA A 171 7.23 -7.15 11.27
N SER A 172 7.78 -7.70 12.35
CA SER A 172 8.42 -6.91 13.42
C SER A 172 9.59 -6.06 12.93
N TYR A 173 10.37 -6.55 11.96
CA TYR A 173 11.49 -5.81 11.40
C TYR A 173 11.09 -4.53 10.64
N VAL A 174 9.84 -4.44 10.20
CA VAL A 174 9.28 -3.24 9.54
C VAL A 174 8.93 -2.18 10.59
N MET A 175 8.56 -2.61 11.78
CA MET A 175 8.03 -1.77 12.87
C MET A 175 9.12 -1.15 13.77
N LYS A 176 10.32 -0.93 13.23
CA LYS A 176 11.40 -0.27 13.97
C LYS A 176 11.03 1.16 14.32
N GLU A 177 11.42 1.60 15.51
CA GLU A 177 11.18 2.95 16.01
C GLU A 177 11.67 4.03 15.03
N GLY A 178 10.89 5.11 14.90
CA GLY A 178 11.17 6.23 13.99
C GLY A 178 11.00 5.94 12.50
N ARG A 179 10.80 4.68 12.10
CA ARG A 179 10.74 4.31 10.68
C ARG A 179 9.47 4.80 9.98
N GLN A 180 8.35 4.84 10.69
CA GLN A 180 7.08 5.35 10.17
C GLN A 180 7.22 6.82 9.79
N GLU A 181 7.70 7.63 10.71
CA GLU A 181 7.94 9.06 10.52
C GLU A 181 8.96 9.32 9.40
N GLN A 182 10.09 8.58 9.38
CA GLN A 182 11.10 8.72 8.33
C GLN A 182 10.53 8.46 6.92
N VAL A 183 9.70 7.42 6.76
CA VAL A 183 9.08 7.12 5.46
C VAL A 183 8.02 8.15 5.13
N TRP A 184 7.24 8.60 6.10
CA TRP A 184 6.26 9.67 5.95
C TRP A 184 6.90 10.95 5.42
N GLU A 185 7.90 11.48 6.12
CA GLU A 185 8.57 12.73 5.76
C GLU A 185 9.21 12.64 4.36
N ARG A 186 9.85 11.51 4.05
CA ARG A 186 10.43 11.32 2.72
C ARG A 186 9.36 11.27 1.62
N SER A 187 8.25 10.60 1.88
CA SER A 187 7.13 10.53 0.93
C SER A 187 6.49 11.90 0.73
N LEU A 188 6.30 12.64 1.81
CA LEU A 188 5.76 14.00 1.77
C LEU A 188 6.66 14.93 0.94
N GLN A 189 7.98 14.91 1.13
CA GLN A 189 8.94 15.66 0.31
C GLN A 189 8.79 15.34 -1.19
N ILE A 190 8.58 14.07 -1.54
CA ILE A 190 8.43 13.66 -2.94
C ILE A 190 7.14 14.18 -3.55
N ILE A 191 6.02 14.11 -2.83
CA ILE A 191 4.71 14.53 -3.36
C ILE A 191 4.44 16.03 -3.23
N GLN A 192 5.26 16.77 -2.47
CA GLN A 192 5.09 18.21 -2.23
C GLN A 192 4.81 19.03 -3.50
N PRO A 193 5.52 18.84 -4.63
CA PRO A 193 5.26 19.61 -5.85
C PRO A 193 3.84 19.40 -6.43
N TYR A 194 3.18 18.30 -6.08
CA TYR A 194 1.87 17.92 -6.62
C TYR A 194 0.69 18.28 -5.70
N LEU A 195 0.97 18.76 -4.49
CA LEU A 195 -0.09 19.11 -3.51
C LEU A 195 -0.79 20.43 -3.82
N GLY A 196 -0.11 21.37 -4.52
CA GLY A 196 -0.75 22.60 -4.99
C GLY A 196 -1.13 23.62 -3.91
N GLY A 197 -0.46 23.61 -2.75
CA GLY A 197 -0.68 24.52 -1.63
C GLY A 197 -0.33 23.87 -0.29
N THR A 198 -0.34 24.64 0.80
CA THR A 198 -0.05 24.16 2.16
C THR A 198 -1.16 23.23 2.65
N HIS A 199 -0.91 21.94 2.60
CA HIS A 199 -1.71 20.93 3.29
C HIS A 199 -0.91 20.40 4.47
N GLU A 200 -1.05 21.03 5.63
CA GLU A 200 -0.63 20.44 6.90
C GLU A 200 -1.69 19.41 7.33
N ILE A 201 -1.22 18.21 7.68
CA ILE A 201 -2.03 17.14 8.28
C ILE A 201 -1.77 17.11 9.78
#